data_3e996d84cc939a9da295200d67752c31
#
_entry.id   3e996d84cc939a9da295200d67752c31
#
_cell.length_a   1.000
_cell.length_b   1.000
_cell.length_c   1.000
_cell.angle_alpha   90.00
_cell.angle_beta   90.00
_cell.angle_gamma   90.00
#
_symmetry.space_group_name_H-M   'P 1'
#
loop_
_entity.id
_entity.type
_entity.pdbx_description
1 polymer ?
#
loop_
_entity_poly.entity_id
_entity_poly.type
_entity_poly.pdbx_seq_one_letter_code
_entity_poly.pdbx_strand_id
1 'polypeptide(L)'
;IITFLFFYLGVINNFMQATVAFLVVAGISFLFTTVAANAIAIVGTNPVSGMTLMTLILASVILVAVGLKGTSGMVAALVIGGVVCTALSMAGGFITDLKIGYWIGSTPRKQETWKFLGTLVSAATVGGVILILNKSYGFSGENALVAPQANAMAAVIEPLMMGQGAPWMLYGIGAILAVLLTWLNVPALAFALGMF
;
A
#
# COMPACT_ATOMS: atom_id res chain seq x y z
N ILE A 1 -9.63 -7.74 14.51
CA ILE A 1 -10.22 -7.02 15.65
C ILE A 1 -9.45 -5.72 15.89
N ILE A 2 -8.13 -5.75 16.15
CA ILE A 2 -7.30 -4.56 16.42
C ILE A 2 -7.39 -3.54 15.27
N THR A 3 -7.28 -3.96 14.03
CA THR A 3 -7.38 -3.09 12.85
C THR A 3 -8.75 -2.43 12.74
N PHE A 4 -9.83 -3.17 13.00
CA PHE A 4 -11.18 -2.63 13.02
C PHE A 4 -11.35 -1.58 14.13
N LEU A 5 -10.87 -1.90 15.33
CA LEU A 5 -10.93 -1.00 16.47
C LEU A 5 -10.15 0.30 16.22
N PHE A 6 -9.00 0.18 15.56
CA PHE A 6 -8.20 1.33 15.14
C PHE A 6 -8.94 2.22 14.14
N PHE A 7 -9.62 1.63 13.13
CA PHE A 7 -10.44 2.42 12.21
C PHE A 7 -11.62 3.09 12.91
N TYR A 8 -12.31 2.36 13.78
CA TYR A 8 -13.50 2.88 14.46
C TYR A 8 -13.18 3.99 15.48
N LEU A 9 -12.16 3.78 16.32
CA LEU A 9 -11.81 4.73 17.37
C LEU A 9 -10.82 5.82 16.95
N GLY A 10 -9.97 5.53 15.98
CA GLY A 10 -8.84 6.40 15.62
C GLY A 10 -9.08 7.30 14.41
N VAL A 11 -9.91 6.87 13.46
CA VAL A 11 -10.01 7.55 12.16
C VAL A 11 -11.45 7.89 11.77
N ILE A 12 -12.39 6.97 12.01
CA ILE A 12 -13.76 7.06 11.49
C ILE A 12 -14.73 6.81 12.63
N ASN A 13 -15.30 7.84 13.21
CA ASN A 13 -16.27 7.73 14.31
C ASN A 13 -17.66 7.21 13.88
N ASN A 14 -17.75 6.51 12.75
CA ASN A 14 -18.99 5.96 12.22
C ASN A 14 -18.81 4.45 11.99
N PHE A 15 -19.62 3.64 12.68
CA PHE A 15 -19.52 2.18 12.63
C PHE A 15 -19.66 1.62 11.21
N MET A 16 -20.59 2.14 10.41
CA MET A 16 -20.82 1.67 9.05
C MET A 16 -19.61 1.93 8.14
N GLN A 17 -19.07 3.14 8.21
CA GLN A 17 -17.90 3.52 7.42
C GLN A 17 -16.63 2.78 7.86
N ALA A 18 -16.45 2.56 9.16
CA ALA A 18 -15.35 1.76 9.69
C ALA A 18 -15.43 0.29 9.26
N THR A 19 -16.64 -0.27 9.21
CA THR A 19 -16.86 -1.64 8.72
C THR A 19 -16.52 -1.75 7.23
N VAL A 20 -16.95 -0.79 6.42
CA VAL A 20 -16.61 -0.76 4.99
C VAL A 20 -15.10 -0.60 4.80
N ALA A 21 -14.45 0.32 5.52
CA ALA A 21 -13.00 0.49 5.47
C ALA A 21 -12.25 -0.79 5.83
N PHE A 22 -12.70 -1.51 6.85
CA PHE A 22 -12.13 -2.79 7.26
C PHE A 22 -12.29 -3.88 6.17
N LEU A 23 -13.48 -4.00 5.58
CA LEU A 23 -13.74 -4.95 4.49
C LEU A 23 -12.89 -4.64 3.25
N VAL A 24 -12.75 -3.36 2.93
CA VAL A 24 -11.88 -2.89 1.84
C VAL A 24 -10.43 -3.28 2.10
N VAL A 25 -9.92 -3.01 3.30
CA VAL A 25 -8.55 -3.41 3.68
C VAL A 25 -8.37 -4.93 3.57
N ALA A 26 -9.30 -5.71 4.12
CA ALA A 26 -9.20 -7.16 4.10
C ALA A 26 -9.22 -7.72 2.67
N GLY A 27 -10.15 -7.26 1.84
CA GLY A 27 -10.28 -7.69 0.45
C GLY A 27 -9.08 -7.30 -0.41
N ILE A 28 -8.67 -6.03 -0.35
CA ILE A 28 -7.54 -5.51 -1.13
C ILE A 28 -6.23 -6.14 -0.67
N SER A 29 -6.00 -6.27 0.65
CA SER A 29 -4.79 -6.93 1.17
C SER A 29 -4.69 -8.36 0.69
N PHE A 30 -5.78 -9.13 0.74
CA PHE A 30 -5.79 -10.51 0.27
C PHE A 30 -5.46 -10.61 -1.23
N LEU A 31 -6.16 -9.84 -2.06
CA LEU A 31 -5.96 -9.85 -3.51
C LEU A 31 -4.55 -9.41 -3.89
N PHE A 32 -4.09 -8.29 -3.36
CA PHE A 32 -2.79 -7.73 -3.74
C PHE A 32 -1.62 -8.51 -3.15
N THR A 33 -1.77 -9.12 -1.98
CA THR A 33 -0.76 -10.02 -1.43
C THR A 33 -0.58 -11.25 -2.33
N THR A 34 -1.66 -11.80 -2.86
CA THR A 34 -1.59 -12.93 -3.80
C THR A 34 -0.91 -12.53 -5.11
N VAL A 35 -1.26 -11.36 -5.66
CA VAL A 35 -0.62 -10.84 -6.88
C VAL A 35 0.86 -10.52 -6.64
N ALA A 36 1.18 -9.89 -5.50
CA ALA A 36 2.57 -9.59 -5.13
C ALA A 36 3.41 -10.85 -4.98
N ALA A 37 2.86 -11.90 -4.37
CA ALA A 37 3.55 -13.18 -4.22
C ALA A 37 3.95 -13.77 -5.58
N ASN A 38 3.03 -13.75 -6.55
CA ASN A 38 3.33 -14.18 -7.92
C ASN A 38 4.37 -13.28 -8.60
N ALA A 39 4.24 -11.97 -8.44
CA ALA A 39 5.19 -11.01 -9.02
C ALA A 39 6.61 -11.22 -8.48
N ILE A 40 6.76 -11.41 -7.17
CA ILE A 40 8.05 -11.65 -6.53
C ILE A 40 8.67 -12.96 -7.02
N ALA A 41 7.87 -14.00 -7.21
CA ALA A 41 8.34 -15.28 -7.74
C ALA A 41 8.90 -15.17 -9.17
N ILE A 42 8.36 -14.25 -9.97
CA ILE A 42 8.76 -14.04 -11.38
C ILE A 42 9.90 -13.03 -11.50
N VAL A 43 9.78 -11.88 -10.85
CA VAL A 43 10.66 -10.71 -11.02
C VAL A 43 11.76 -10.66 -9.96
N GLY A 44 11.57 -11.31 -8.82
CA GLY A 44 12.53 -11.29 -7.70
C GLY A 44 12.50 -10.00 -6.86
N THR A 45 11.66 -9.03 -7.20
CA THR A 45 11.50 -7.78 -6.46
C THR A 45 10.06 -7.59 -5.97
N ASN A 46 9.90 -6.81 -4.88
CA ASN A 46 8.58 -6.58 -4.31
C ASN A 46 7.95 -5.29 -4.91
N PRO A 47 6.82 -5.37 -5.64
CA PRO A 47 6.19 -4.23 -6.30
C PRO A 47 5.34 -3.36 -5.35
N VAL A 48 5.83 -3.07 -4.16
CA VAL A 48 5.06 -2.40 -3.09
C VAL A 48 4.57 -1.02 -3.51
N SER A 49 5.42 -0.21 -4.14
CA SER A 49 5.08 1.19 -4.46
C SER A 49 3.91 1.31 -5.43
N GLY A 50 3.94 0.58 -6.55
CA GLY A 50 2.87 0.60 -7.54
C GLY A 50 1.56 0.03 -6.99
N MET A 51 1.61 -1.07 -6.25
CA MET A 51 0.43 -1.66 -5.63
C MET A 51 -0.17 -0.79 -4.54
N THR A 52 0.63 -0.03 -3.81
CA THR A 52 0.14 0.94 -2.83
C THR A 52 -0.64 2.07 -3.50
N LEU A 53 -0.16 2.61 -4.61
CA LEU A 53 -0.91 3.61 -5.40
C LEU A 53 -2.25 3.06 -5.89
N MET A 54 -2.27 1.84 -6.43
CA MET A 54 -3.50 1.16 -6.83
C MET A 54 -4.47 0.99 -5.65
N THR A 55 -3.95 0.62 -4.48
CA THR A 55 -4.75 0.51 -3.25
C THR A 55 -5.38 1.84 -2.88
N LEU A 56 -4.61 2.93 -2.95
CA LEU A 56 -5.10 4.27 -2.63
C LEU A 56 -6.19 4.71 -3.59
N ILE A 57 -6.06 4.44 -4.89
CA ILE A 57 -7.09 4.73 -5.89
C ILE A 57 -8.37 3.97 -5.57
N LEU A 58 -8.29 2.64 -5.40
CA LEU A 58 -9.44 1.79 -5.12
C LEU A 58 -10.12 2.16 -3.80
N ALA A 59 -9.33 2.35 -2.74
CA ALA A 59 -9.85 2.74 -1.43
C ALA A 59 -10.53 4.11 -1.49
N SER A 60 -9.93 5.08 -2.17
CA SER A 60 -10.49 6.43 -2.32
C SER A 60 -11.82 6.41 -3.06
N VAL A 61 -11.93 5.67 -4.15
CA VAL A 61 -13.17 5.54 -4.92
C VAL A 61 -14.27 4.93 -4.06
N ILE A 62 -13.97 3.85 -3.33
CA ILE A 62 -14.95 3.18 -2.47
C ILE A 62 -15.37 4.07 -1.30
N LEU A 63 -14.41 4.73 -0.63
CA LEU A 63 -14.71 5.61 0.50
C LEU A 63 -15.57 6.81 0.08
N VAL A 64 -15.28 7.41 -1.08
CA VAL A 64 -16.10 8.49 -1.64
C VAL A 64 -17.52 8.00 -1.95
N ALA A 65 -17.69 6.78 -2.48
CA ALA A 65 -19.02 6.19 -2.73
C ALA A 65 -19.82 5.98 -1.44
N VAL A 66 -19.16 5.69 -0.32
CA VAL A 66 -19.77 5.55 1.02
C VAL A 66 -19.98 6.91 1.72
N GLY A 67 -19.61 8.01 1.06
CA GLY A 67 -19.81 9.36 1.56
C GLY A 67 -18.67 9.91 2.43
N LEU A 68 -17.54 9.21 2.52
CA LEU A 68 -16.37 9.68 3.26
C LEU A 68 -15.50 10.55 2.33
N LYS A 69 -15.62 11.86 2.45
CA LYS A 69 -14.94 12.86 1.60
C LYS A 69 -14.12 13.84 2.45
N GLY A 70 -13.27 14.62 1.79
CA GLY A 70 -12.46 15.66 2.42
C GLY A 70 -11.27 15.10 3.21
N THR A 71 -10.80 15.84 4.20
CA THR A 71 -9.60 15.52 4.98
C THR A 71 -9.71 14.21 5.76
N SER A 72 -10.85 13.91 6.36
CA SER A 72 -11.07 12.64 7.06
C SER A 72 -11.04 11.45 6.11
N GLY A 73 -11.57 11.60 4.90
CA GLY A 73 -11.48 10.60 3.84
C GLY A 73 -10.05 10.38 3.37
N MET A 74 -9.25 11.44 3.21
CA MET A 74 -7.83 11.35 2.85
C MET A 74 -7.03 10.58 3.90
N VAL A 75 -7.22 10.91 5.18
CA VAL A 75 -6.56 10.20 6.29
C VAL A 75 -6.94 8.72 6.30
N ALA A 76 -8.23 8.41 6.15
CA ALA A 76 -8.70 7.03 6.09
C ALA A 76 -8.07 6.26 4.92
N ALA A 77 -8.04 6.85 3.72
CA ALA A 77 -7.41 6.24 2.54
C ALA A 77 -5.92 6.00 2.74
N LEU A 78 -5.19 6.97 3.31
CA LEU A 78 -3.75 6.83 3.61
C LEU A 78 -3.49 5.72 4.63
N VAL A 79 -4.32 5.61 5.67
CA VAL A 79 -4.21 4.52 6.65
C VAL A 79 -4.48 3.17 6.00
N ILE A 80 -5.50 3.06 5.14
CA ILE A 80 -5.78 1.85 4.36
C ILE A 80 -4.56 1.49 3.50
N GLY A 81 -4.02 2.46 2.76
CA GLY A 81 -2.83 2.27 1.95
C GLY A 81 -1.62 1.81 2.78
N GLY A 82 -1.40 2.39 3.95
CA GLY A 82 -0.33 1.99 4.87
C GLY A 82 -0.47 0.56 5.38
N VAL A 83 -1.67 0.15 5.77
CA VAL A 83 -1.94 -1.23 6.22
C VAL A 83 -1.72 -2.24 5.09
N VAL A 84 -2.24 -1.96 3.90
CA VAL A 84 -2.06 -2.83 2.72
C VAL A 84 -0.59 -2.86 2.30
N CYS A 85 0.11 -1.72 2.31
CA CYS A 85 1.55 -1.64 2.04
C CYS A 85 2.36 -2.52 2.99
N THR A 86 2.03 -2.49 4.28
CA THR A 86 2.68 -3.35 5.29
C THR A 86 2.41 -4.83 5.01
N ALA A 87 1.17 -5.20 4.66
CA ALA A 87 0.83 -6.58 4.31
C ALA A 87 1.61 -7.06 3.07
N LEU A 88 1.71 -6.23 2.03
CA LEU A 88 2.48 -6.51 0.81
C LEU A 88 3.97 -6.67 1.10
N SER A 89 4.53 -5.77 1.90
CA SER A 89 5.94 -5.81 2.29
C SER A 89 6.26 -7.08 3.09
N MET A 90 5.39 -7.45 4.03
CA MET A 90 5.54 -8.68 4.81
C MET A 90 5.46 -9.92 3.92
N ALA A 91 4.50 -9.99 3.01
CA ALA A 91 4.37 -11.12 2.08
C ALA A 91 5.62 -11.30 1.22
N GLY A 92 6.15 -10.21 0.67
CA GLY A 92 7.40 -10.23 -0.10
C GLY A 92 8.59 -10.70 0.71
N GLY A 93 8.76 -10.15 1.90
CA GLY A 93 9.80 -10.57 2.81
C GLY A 93 9.68 -12.05 3.23
N PHE A 94 8.47 -12.58 3.44
CA PHE A 94 8.29 -14.00 3.74
C PHE A 94 8.75 -14.91 2.60
N ILE A 95 8.39 -14.59 1.37
CA ILE A 95 8.75 -15.41 0.20
C ILE A 95 10.26 -15.45 0.00
N THR A 96 10.92 -14.29 0.05
CA THR A 96 12.37 -14.19 -0.12
C THR A 96 13.14 -14.88 1.02
N ASP A 97 12.73 -14.64 2.26
CA ASP A 97 13.40 -15.21 3.43
C ASP A 97 13.23 -16.74 3.50
N LEU A 98 12.05 -17.28 3.18
CA LEU A 98 11.82 -18.72 3.10
C LEU A 98 12.65 -19.36 2.00
N LYS A 99 12.83 -18.69 0.85
CA LYS A 99 13.69 -19.19 -0.23
C LYS A 99 15.16 -19.22 0.17
N ILE A 100 15.64 -18.16 0.82
CA ILE A 100 17.01 -18.12 1.36
C ILE A 100 17.19 -19.18 2.45
N GLY A 101 16.22 -19.30 3.37
CA GLY A 101 16.23 -20.28 4.44
C GLY A 101 16.26 -21.72 3.93
N TYR A 102 15.58 -22.00 2.82
CA TYR A 102 15.64 -23.29 2.16
C TYR A 102 17.07 -23.62 1.67
N TRP A 103 17.76 -22.66 1.08
CA TRP A 103 19.13 -22.88 0.60
C TRP A 103 20.15 -23.04 1.74
N ILE A 104 19.94 -22.39 2.87
CA ILE A 104 20.82 -22.45 4.04
C ILE A 104 20.47 -23.65 4.96
N GLY A 105 19.32 -24.31 4.74
CA GLY A 105 18.84 -25.39 5.60
C GLY A 105 18.21 -24.91 6.92
N SER A 106 17.75 -23.65 6.96
CA SER A 106 17.09 -23.07 8.14
C SER A 106 15.65 -23.58 8.29
N THR A 107 15.19 -23.72 9.55
CA THR A 107 13.83 -24.15 9.85
C THR A 107 12.83 -23.01 9.61
N PRO A 108 11.84 -23.15 8.71
CA PRO A 108 10.87 -22.07 8.39
C PRO A 108 10.18 -21.51 9.63
N ARG A 109 9.75 -22.38 10.54
CA ARG A 109 9.08 -21.96 11.78
C ARG A 109 9.90 -20.99 12.63
N LYS A 110 11.21 -21.23 12.75
CA LYS A 110 12.09 -20.34 13.51
C LYS A 110 12.26 -18.99 12.81
N GLN A 111 12.44 -19.00 11.49
CA GLN A 111 12.54 -17.77 10.68
C GLN A 111 11.31 -16.88 10.86
N GLU A 112 10.13 -17.47 10.68
CA GLU A 112 8.87 -16.71 10.78
C GLU A 112 8.64 -16.15 12.19
N THR A 113 8.92 -16.92 13.23
CA THR A 113 8.77 -16.46 14.62
C THR A 113 9.65 -15.23 14.90
N TRP A 114 10.93 -15.31 14.53
CA TRP A 114 11.86 -14.20 14.74
C TRP A 114 11.55 -12.97 13.87
N LYS A 115 10.95 -13.19 12.71
CA LYS A 115 10.49 -12.12 11.84
C LYS A 115 9.39 -11.28 12.49
N PHE A 116 8.45 -11.88 13.20
CA PHE A 116 7.43 -11.13 13.94
C PHE A 116 8.06 -10.22 15.01
N LEU A 117 9.03 -10.74 15.75
CA LEU A 117 9.76 -9.94 16.74
C LEU A 117 10.51 -8.77 16.06
N GLY A 118 11.23 -9.05 14.98
CA GLY A 118 11.92 -8.03 14.19
C GLY A 118 10.99 -6.94 13.66
N THR A 119 9.82 -7.32 13.18
CA THR A 119 8.80 -6.36 12.69
C THR A 119 8.29 -5.46 13.81
N LEU A 120 8.09 -5.99 15.01
CA LEU A 120 7.64 -5.22 16.16
C LEU A 120 8.67 -4.18 16.59
N VAL A 121 9.95 -4.58 16.67
CA VAL A 121 11.06 -3.67 16.97
C VAL A 121 11.21 -2.61 15.87
N SER A 122 11.14 -3.01 14.60
CA SER A 122 11.21 -2.11 13.46
C SER A 122 10.08 -1.08 13.48
N ALA A 123 8.84 -1.50 13.76
CA ALA A 123 7.69 -0.58 13.84
C ALA A 123 7.89 0.50 14.92
N ALA A 124 8.43 0.14 16.07
CA ALA A 124 8.74 1.09 17.12
C ALA A 124 9.86 2.06 16.72
N THR A 125 10.90 1.55 16.06
CA THR A 125 12.08 2.35 15.66
C THR A 125 11.75 3.32 14.54
N VAL A 126 10.99 2.88 13.51
CA VAL A 126 10.63 3.70 12.35
C VAL A 126 9.84 4.95 12.76
N GLY A 127 8.91 4.81 13.71
CA GLY A 127 8.16 5.97 14.25
C GLY A 127 9.11 7.02 14.83
N GLY A 128 10.09 6.61 15.61
CA GLY A 128 11.11 7.50 16.17
C GLY A 128 11.98 8.16 15.08
N VAL A 129 12.41 7.41 14.09
CA VAL A 129 13.22 7.94 12.97
C VAL A 129 12.43 9.00 12.17
N ILE A 130 11.15 8.75 11.88
CA ILE A 130 10.30 9.72 11.17
C ILE A 130 10.17 11.02 11.97
N LEU A 131 10.00 10.95 13.29
CA LEU A 131 9.95 12.13 14.15
C LEU A 131 11.25 12.92 14.12
N ILE A 132 12.40 12.25 14.15
CA ILE A 132 13.73 12.88 14.07
C ILE A 132 13.90 13.55 12.69
N LEU A 133 13.56 12.87 11.60
CA LEU A 133 13.64 13.42 10.24
C LEU A 133 12.74 14.66 10.08
N ASN A 134 11.53 14.61 10.62
CA ASN A 134 10.62 15.74 10.58
C ASN A 134 11.18 16.96 11.37
N LYS A 135 11.84 16.71 12.50
CA LYS A 135 12.49 17.78 13.28
C LYS A 135 13.73 18.37 12.59
N SER A 136 14.48 17.53 11.87
CA SER A 136 15.76 17.94 11.28
C SER A 136 15.59 18.64 9.93
N TYR A 137 14.72 18.10 9.07
CA TYR A 137 14.56 18.58 7.70
C TYR A 137 13.16 19.16 7.41
N GLY A 138 12.14 18.72 8.15
CA GLY A 138 10.75 19.02 7.83
C GLY A 138 10.25 18.26 6.59
N PHE A 139 8.93 18.22 6.43
CA PHE A 139 8.29 17.63 5.24
C PHE A 139 7.64 18.69 4.34
N SER A 140 7.73 19.97 4.71
CA SER A 140 7.21 21.11 3.95
C SER A 140 8.19 22.29 4.04
N GLY A 141 8.42 22.99 2.92
CA GLY A 141 9.34 24.12 2.83
C GLY A 141 10.41 23.96 1.75
N GLU A 142 11.24 24.98 1.56
CA GLU A 142 12.27 25.00 0.51
C GLU A 142 13.37 23.95 0.68
N ASN A 143 13.66 23.56 1.93
CA ASN A 143 14.65 22.53 2.27
C ASN A 143 14.01 21.21 2.72
N ALA A 144 12.74 20.98 2.39
CA ALA A 144 12.03 19.77 2.78
C ALA A 144 12.65 18.50 2.17
N LEU A 145 12.58 17.41 2.93
CA LEU A 145 13.03 16.12 2.46
C LEU A 145 12.19 15.70 1.22
N VAL A 146 12.87 15.44 0.11
CA VAL A 146 12.22 15.03 -1.12
C VAL A 146 11.62 13.64 -0.93
N ALA A 147 10.30 13.53 -1.03
CA ALA A 147 9.56 12.28 -0.90
C ALA A 147 8.70 12.03 -2.16
N PRO A 148 9.30 11.56 -3.27
CA PRO A 148 8.59 11.42 -4.56
C PRO A 148 7.35 10.55 -4.47
N GLN A 149 7.41 9.44 -3.72
CA GLN A 149 6.29 8.53 -3.52
C GLN A 149 5.15 9.17 -2.74
N ALA A 150 5.45 9.94 -1.70
CA ALA A 150 4.43 10.65 -0.93
C ALA A 150 3.73 11.72 -1.78
N ASN A 151 4.49 12.44 -2.61
CA ASN A 151 3.93 13.43 -3.55
C ASN A 151 3.05 12.76 -4.61
N ALA A 152 3.46 11.62 -5.15
CA ALA A 152 2.64 10.85 -6.10
C ALA A 152 1.34 10.37 -5.45
N MET A 153 1.39 9.90 -4.20
CA MET A 153 0.20 9.49 -3.44
C MET A 153 -0.74 10.66 -3.19
N ALA A 154 -0.21 11.82 -2.79
CA ALA A 154 -1.00 13.03 -2.57
C ALA A 154 -1.69 13.49 -3.86
N ALA A 155 -0.95 13.54 -4.97
CA ALA A 155 -1.47 13.93 -6.28
C ALA A 155 -2.62 13.04 -6.79
N VAL A 156 -2.68 11.79 -6.34
CA VAL A 156 -3.76 10.86 -6.69
C VAL A 156 -4.96 11.00 -5.75
N ILE A 157 -4.71 11.12 -4.44
CA ILE A 157 -5.78 11.10 -3.43
C ILE A 157 -6.53 12.43 -3.39
N GLU A 158 -5.82 13.54 -3.48
CA GLU A 158 -6.39 14.87 -3.29
C GLU A 158 -7.53 15.17 -4.28
N PRO A 159 -7.38 15.00 -5.60
CA PRO A 159 -8.46 15.24 -6.56
C PRO A 159 -9.66 14.31 -6.33
N LEU A 160 -9.40 13.04 -6.00
CA LEU A 160 -10.44 12.04 -5.76
C LEU A 160 -11.31 12.39 -4.54
N MET A 161 -10.68 12.82 -3.45
CA MET A 161 -11.36 13.10 -2.18
C MET A 161 -11.98 14.51 -2.12
N MET A 162 -11.42 15.46 -2.87
CA MET A 162 -11.97 16.83 -2.97
C MET A 162 -13.08 16.97 -4.01
N GLY A 163 -13.47 15.89 -4.69
CA GLY A 163 -14.58 15.89 -5.64
C GLY A 163 -14.25 16.52 -7.00
N GLN A 164 -12.97 16.70 -7.32
CA GLN A 164 -12.53 17.17 -8.65
C GLN A 164 -12.67 16.08 -9.73
N GLY A 165 -13.10 14.89 -9.34
CA GLY A 165 -13.30 13.74 -10.22
C GLY A 165 -11.99 12.98 -10.49
N ALA A 166 -12.13 11.67 -10.62
CA ALA A 166 -11.01 10.84 -11.04
C ALA A 166 -10.67 11.11 -12.51
N PRO A 167 -9.41 11.08 -12.93
CA PRO A 167 -9.02 11.21 -14.33
C PRO A 167 -9.34 9.92 -15.09
N TRP A 168 -10.63 9.65 -15.28
CA TRP A 168 -11.17 8.43 -15.89
C TRP A 168 -10.57 8.14 -17.26
N MET A 169 -10.24 9.19 -18.01
CA MET A 169 -9.61 9.05 -19.31
C MET A 169 -8.23 8.40 -19.21
N LEU A 170 -7.41 8.81 -18.24
CA LEU A 170 -6.08 8.22 -18.01
C LEU A 170 -6.17 6.77 -17.53
N TYR A 171 -7.13 6.47 -16.64
CA TYR A 171 -7.38 5.10 -16.20
C TYR A 171 -7.87 4.21 -17.36
N GLY A 172 -8.71 4.75 -18.25
CA GLY A 172 -9.15 4.07 -19.46
C GLY A 172 -7.98 3.74 -20.40
N ILE A 173 -7.09 4.70 -20.64
CA ILE A 173 -5.87 4.49 -21.46
C ILE A 173 -4.99 3.41 -20.84
N GLY A 174 -4.76 3.46 -19.51
CA GLY A 174 -3.98 2.44 -18.80
C GLY A 174 -4.61 1.05 -18.89
N ALA A 175 -5.94 0.94 -18.78
CA ALA A 175 -6.65 -0.31 -18.93
C ALA A 175 -6.51 -0.90 -20.34
N ILE A 176 -6.67 -0.07 -21.38
CA ILE A 176 -6.47 -0.48 -22.78
C ILE A 176 -5.04 -0.96 -23.00
N LEU A 177 -4.05 -0.23 -22.50
CA LEU A 177 -2.64 -0.61 -22.59
C LEU A 177 -2.38 -1.96 -21.90
N ALA A 178 -2.93 -2.19 -20.72
CA ALA A 178 -2.80 -3.46 -20.01
C ALA A 178 -3.39 -4.64 -20.80
N VAL A 179 -4.55 -4.45 -21.43
CA VAL A 179 -5.19 -5.45 -22.30
C VAL A 179 -4.31 -5.74 -23.52
N LEU A 180 -3.78 -4.70 -24.17
CA LEU A 180 -2.89 -4.83 -25.32
C LEU A 180 -1.60 -5.59 -24.98
N LEU A 181 -0.96 -5.24 -23.86
CA LEU A 181 0.23 -5.94 -23.38
C LEU A 181 -0.04 -7.41 -23.09
N THR A 182 -1.18 -7.71 -22.45
CA THR A 182 -1.59 -9.08 -22.17
C THR A 182 -1.83 -9.85 -23.45
N TRP A 183 -2.45 -9.23 -24.47
CA TRP A 183 -2.70 -9.86 -25.78
C TRP A 183 -1.39 -10.14 -26.55
N LEU A 184 -0.41 -9.27 -26.39
CA LEU A 184 0.95 -9.43 -26.97
C LEU A 184 1.82 -10.42 -26.16
N ASN A 185 1.29 -11.09 -25.14
CA ASN A 185 2.04 -11.96 -24.22
C ASN A 185 3.18 -11.25 -23.48
N VAL A 186 3.11 -9.93 -23.32
CA VAL A 186 4.03 -9.17 -22.49
C VAL A 186 3.45 -9.09 -21.08
N PRO A 187 4.20 -9.46 -20.02
CA PRO A 187 3.70 -9.40 -18.65
C PRO A 187 3.45 -7.94 -18.24
N ALA A 188 2.19 -7.52 -18.31
CA ALA A 188 1.76 -6.15 -18.04
C ALA A 188 2.22 -5.66 -16.65
N LEU A 189 2.29 -6.57 -15.66
CA LEU A 189 2.78 -6.27 -14.33
C LEU A 189 4.28 -5.91 -14.34
N ALA A 190 5.10 -6.66 -15.04
CA ALA A 190 6.55 -6.38 -15.14
C ALA A 190 6.80 -5.07 -15.89
N PHE A 191 6.02 -4.79 -16.93
CA PHE A 191 6.06 -3.52 -17.67
C PHE A 191 5.72 -2.34 -16.75
N ALA A 192 4.63 -2.43 -15.99
CA ALA A 192 4.21 -1.40 -15.05
C ALA A 192 5.27 -1.15 -13.95
N LEU A 193 5.90 -2.22 -13.44
CA LEU A 193 6.97 -2.10 -12.44
C LEU A 193 8.22 -1.40 -12.98
N GLY A 194 8.53 -1.59 -14.26
CA GLY A 194 9.66 -0.92 -14.90
C GLY A 194 9.43 0.58 -15.16
N MET A 195 8.19 1.06 -15.01
CA MET A 195 7.84 2.49 -15.13
C MET A 195 7.96 3.25 -13.80
N PHE A 196 8.02 2.55 -12.67
CA PHE A 196 8.15 3.09 -11.32
C PHE A 196 9.58 2.99 -10.80
#